data_31b49e9ab7227299a18bbc72bc3a5043
#
_entry.id   31b49e9ab7227299a18bbc72bc3a5043
#
_cell.length_a   1.000
_cell.length_b   1.000
_cell.length_c   1.000
_cell.angle_alpha   90.00
_cell.angle_beta   90.00
_cell.angle_gamma   90.00
#
_symmetry.space_group_name_H-M   'P 1'
#
loop_
_entity.id
_entity.type
_entity.pdbx_description
1 polymer ?
#
loop_
_entity_poly.entity_id
_entity_poly.type
_entity_poly.pdbx_seq_one_letter_code
_entity_poly.pdbx_strand_id
1 'polypeptide(L)'
;MNNEDIEKFLKTKAKKNTPVRINFKTRRPFLGLFIEESDYRELSRKNLWRIVSETKLDEFSTSGNTDLAKIFNGAEFTKLEATGTK
;
A
#
# COMPACT_ATOMS: atom_id res chain seq x y z
N MET A 1 9.37 -5.45 -6.27
CA MET A 1 8.45 -6.60 -6.30
C MET A 1 7.57 -6.50 -7.54
N ASN A 2 7.17 -7.63 -8.07
CA ASN A 2 6.22 -7.60 -9.17
C ASN A 2 4.80 -7.55 -8.63
N ASN A 3 3.85 -7.27 -9.53
CA ASN A 3 2.46 -7.08 -9.10
C ASN A 3 1.82 -8.34 -8.54
N GLU A 4 2.24 -9.51 -9.01
CA GLU A 4 1.68 -10.76 -8.49
C GLU A 4 2.08 -10.99 -7.05
N ASP A 5 3.33 -10.72 -6.72
CA ASP A 5 3.82 -10.89 -5.35
C ASP A 5 3.15 -9.90 -4.41
N ILE A 6 2.98 -8.66 -4.85
CA ILE A 6 2.33 -7.64 -4.03
C ILE A 6 0.87 -8.03 -3.78
N GLU A 7 0.17 -8.41 -4.84
CA GLU A 7 -1.23 -8.79 -4.72
C GLU A 7 -1.41 -9.99 -3.80
N LYS A 8 -0.53 -10.99 -3.95
CA LYS A 8 -0.59 -12.17 -3.10
C LYS A 8 -0.38 -11.78 -1.63
N PHE A 9 0.58 -10.90 -1.36
CA PHE A 9 0.82 -10.44 0.00
C PHE A 9 -0.43 -9.76 0.56
N LEU A 10 -1.04 -8.88 -0.22
CA LEU A 10 -2.21 -8.14 0.24
C LEU A 10 -3.40 -9.06 0.53
N LYS A 11 -3.52 -10.14 -0.23
CA LYS A 11 -4.63 -11.08 -0.04
C LYS A 11 -4.40 -12.06 1.10
N THR A 12 -3.15 -12.43 1.35
CA THR A 12 -2.86 -13.54 2.28
C THR A 12 -2.26 -13.09 3.59
N LYS A 13 -1.51 -12.00 3.62
CA LYS A 13 -0.77 -11.61 4.83
C LYS A 13 -1.20 -10.27 5.40
N ALA A 14 -1.68 -9.38 4.57
CA ALA A 14 -2.11 -8.08 5.05
C ALA A 14 -3.55 -8.17 5.56
N LYS A 15 -3.80 -7.52 6.68
CA LYS A 15 -5.16 -7.44 7.20
C LYS A 15 -5.84 -6.21 6.61
N LYS A 16 -7.14 -6.34 6.38
CA LYS A 16 -7.93 -5.24 5.85
C LYS A 16 -7.81 -4.02 6.76
N ASN A 17 -7.65 -2.86 6.16
CA ASN A 17 -7.55 -1.57 6.85
C ASN A 17 -6.39 -1.49 7.82
N THR A 18 -5.33 -2.28 7.58
CA THR A 18 -4.15 -2.27 8.42
C THR A 18 -2.95 -1.84 7.57
N PRO A 19 -2.14 -0.90 8.06
CA PRO A 19 -0.96 -0.48 7.29
C PRO A 19 0.03 -1.61 7.11
N VAL A 20 0.80 -1.51 6.04
CA VAL A 20 1.84 -2.47 5.69
C VAL A 20 3.17 -1.71 5.72
N ARG A 21 4.19 -2.35 6.27
CA ARG A 21 5.53 -1.79 6.19
C ARG A 21 6.08 -2.03 4.79
N ILE A 22 6.42 -0.95 4.11
CA ILE A 22 6.89 -1.02 2.72
C ILE A 22 8.36 -0.66 2.70
N ASN A 23 9.18 -1.59 2.24
CA ASN A 23 10.63 -1.37 2.09
C ASN A 23 10.92 -1.04 0.64
N PHE A 24 11.76 -0.04 0.42
CA PHE A 24 12.07 0.49 -0.90
C PHE A 24 13.54 0.28 -1.24
N LYS A 25 13.84 0.32 -2.54
CA LYS A 25 15.22 0.18 -3.00
C LYS A 25 16.09 1.37 -2.63
N THR A 26 15.53 2.57 -2.71
CA THR A 26 16.32 3.79 -2.61
C THR A 26 15.83 4.78 -1.58
N ARG A 27 14.83 4.44 -0.79
CA ARG A 27 14.30 5.35 0.21
C ARG A 27 13.97 4.59 1.48
N ARG A 28 13.78 5.34 2.56
CA ARG A 28 13.46 4.72 3.85
C ARG A 28 12.13 4.01 3.81
N PRO A 29 12.02 2.89 4.51
CA PRO A 29 10.72 2.22 4.64
C PRO A 29 9.73 3.10 5.40
N PHE A 30 8.46 2.93 5.08
CA PHE A 30 7.41 3.59 5.86
C PHE A 30 6.19 2.67 5.92
N LEU A 31 5.28 3.02 6.84
CA LEU A 31 4.01 2.30 6.94
C LEU A 31 3.00 2.97 6.01
N GLY A 32 2.30 2.17 5.24
CA GLY A 32 1.31 2.70 4.32
C GLY A 32 0.12 1.78 4.22
N LEU A 33 -1.04 2.36 3.97
CA LEU A 33 -2.27 1.61 3.78
C LEU A 33 -2.59 1.54 2.30
N PHE A 34 -2.60 0.32 1.77
CA PHE A 34 -3.02 0.10 0.38
C PHE A 34 -4.53 0.25 0.29
N ILE A 35 -5.00 1.07 -0.63
CA ILE A 35 -6.43 1.28 -0.83
C ILE A 35 -6.84 0.86 -2.24
N GLU A 36 -8.10 0.49 -2.38
CA GLU A 36 -8.66 0.07 -3.66
C GLU A 36 -9.70 1.08 -4.10
N GLU A 37 -9.49 1.60 -5.30
CA GLU A 37 -10.42 2.50 -5.96
C GLU A 37 -10.98 1.80 -7.20
N SER A 38 -11.85 2.48 -7.92
CA SER A 38 -12.47 1.89 -9.12
C SER A 38 -11.44 1.47 -10.16
N ASP A 39 -10.27 2.10 -10.17
CA ASP A 39 -9.20 1.80 -11.12
C ASP A 39 -8.17 0.82 -10.57
N TYR A 40 -8.47 0.16 -9.45
CA TYR A 40 -7.52 -0.73 -8.80
C TYR A 40 -6.98 -1.82 -9.76
N ARG A 41 -7.86 -2.44 -10.52
CA ARG A 41 -7.43 -3.49 -11.45
C ARG A 41 -6.47 -2.98 -12.49
N GLU A 42 -6.76 -1.83 -13.05
CA GLU A 42 -5.91 -1.25 -14.08
C GLU A 42 -4.55 -0.89 -13.52
N LEU A 43 -4.54 -0.25 -12.37
CA LEU A 43 -3.29 0.15 -11.73
C LEU A 43 -2.45 -1.07 -11.34
N SER A 44 -3.08 -2.08 -10.74
CA SER A 44 -2.33 -3.25 -10.28
C SER A 44 -1.71 -4.03 -11.44
N ARG A 45 -2.36 -4.04 -12.60
CA ARG A 45 -1.76 -4.66 -13.79
C ARG A 45 -0.47 -3.98 -14.20
N LYS A 46 -0.37 -2.67 -13.94
CA LYS A 46 0.82 -1.89 -14.26
C LYS A 46 1.78 -1.82 -13.09
N ASN A 47 1.49 -2.59 -12.03
CA ASN A 47 2.28 -2.59 -10.80
C ASN A 47 2.28 -1.22 -10.12
N LEU A 48 1.15 -0.53 -10.20
CA LEU A 48 0.96 0.77 -9.57
C LEU A 48 -0.05 0.61 -8.43
N TRP A 49 0.24 1.25 -7.30
CA TRP A 49 -0.53 1.02 -6.08
C TRP A 49 -0.83 2.34 -5.39
N ARG A 50 -2.10 2.54 -4.99
CA ARG A 50 -2.48 3.71 -4.21
C ARG A 50 -2.23 3.41 -2.75
N ILE A 51 -1.48 4.27 -2.11
CA ILE A 51 -1.05 4.05 -0.74
C ILE A 51 -1.19 5.35 0.05
N VAL A 52 -1.82 5.25 1.22
CA VAL A 52 -1.90 6.37 2.17
C VAL A 52 -0.78 6.18 3.17
N SER A 53 0.16 7.12 3.26
CA SER A 53 1.27 7.01 4.19
C SER A 53 0.78 7.18 5.63
N GLU A 54 1.55 6.66 6.59
CA GLU A 54 1.15 6.71 7.99
C GLU A 54 0.94 8.13 8.50
N THR A 55 1.62 9.10 7.94
CA THR A 55 1.46 10.49 8.35
C THR A 55 0.10 11.06 7.98
N LYS A 56 -0.61 10.39 7.07
CA LYS A 56 -1.93 10.82 6.60
C LYS A 56 -3.05 9.89 7.02
N LEU A 57 -2.74 8.82 7.76
CA LEU A 57 -3.74 7.82 8.09
C LEU A 57 -4.87 8.36 8.97
N ASP A 58 -4.54 9.21 9.95
CA ASP A 58 -5.56 9.79 10.81
C ASP A 58 -6.53 10.63 10.01
N GLU A 59 -6.00 11.46 9.13
CA GLU A 59 -6.82 12.29 8.27
C GLU A 59 -7.68 11.44 7.34
N PHE A 60 -7.08 10.41 6.78
CA PHE A 60 -7.81 9.50 5.89
C PHE A 60 -8.92 8.77 6.63
N SER A 61 -8.64 8.29 7.85
CA SER A 61 -9.65 7.60 8.65
C SER A 61 -10.85 8.48 8.96
N THR A 62 -10.59 9.76 9.19
CA THR A 62 -11.64 10.70 9.55
C THR A 62 -12.44 11.15 8.32
N SER A 63 -11.76 11.46 7.23
CA SER A 63 -12.40 12.08 6.08
C SER A 63 -12.77 11.10 4.97
N GLY A 64 -12.07 9.97 4.87
CA GLY A 64 -12.23 9.07 3.74
C GLY A 64 -11.74 9.66 2.43
N ASN A 65 -10.91 10.69 2.50
CA ASN A 65 -10.46 11.41 1.32
C ASN A 65 -9.36 10.63 0.59
N THR A 66 -9.72 10.02 -0.52
CA THR A 66 -8.78 9.19 -1.30
C THR A 66 -7.68 10.01 -1.98
N ASP A 67 -7.83 11.33 -2.04
CA ASP A 67 -6.78 12.19 -2.58
C ASP A 67 -5.54 12.21 -1.68
N LEU A 68 -5.68 11.75 -0.44
CA LEU A 68 -4.53 11.63 0.45
C LEU A 68 -3.60 10.50 0.03
N ALA A 69 -4.09 9.56 -0.75
CA ALA A 69 -3.27 8.47 -1.25
C ALA A 69 -2.44 8.93 -2.43
N LYS A 70 -1.25 8.36 -2.55
CA LYS A 70 -0.38 8.59 -3.70
C LYS A 70 -0.15 7.28 -4.41
N ILE A 71 0.19 7.36 -5.69
CA ILE A 71 0.45 6.17 -6.50
C ILE A 71 1.95 5.88 -6.46
N PHE A 72 2.28 4.64 -6.10
CA PHE A 72 3.67 4.18 -6.02
C PHE A 72 3.87 3.04 -7.00
N ASN A 73 5.07 2.97 -7.56
CA ASN A 73 5.45 1.90 -8.48
C ASN A 73 6.00 0.72 -7.66
N GLY A 74 5.34 -0.43 -7.75
CA GLY A 74 5.75 -1.60 -6.99
C GLY A 74 7.14 -2.12 -7.35
N ALA A 75 7.66 -1.76 -8.52
CA ALA A 75 9.01 -2.14 -8.88
C ALA A 75 10.06 -1.53 -7.94
N GLU A 76 9.70 -0.45 -7.23
CA GLU A 76 10.59 0.17 -6.26
C GLU A 76 10.57 -0.52 -4.90
N PHE A 77 9.62 -1.42 -4.68
CA PHE A 77 9.49 -2.12 -3.39
C PHE A 77 10.45 -3.31 -3.36
N THR A 78 11.13 -3.49 -2.22
CA THR A 78 11.95 -4.68 -2.02
C THR A 78 11.26 -5.72 -1.18
N LYS A 79 10.39 -5.28 -0.25
CA LYS A 79 9.72 -6.21 0.66
C LYS A 79 8.51 -5.54 1.28
N LEU A 80 7.48 -6.33 1.53
CA LEU A 80 6.32 -5.89 2.30
C LEU A 80 6.24 -6.72 3.57
N GLU A 81 5.90 -6.07 4.69
CA GLU A 81 5.79 -6.74 5.97
C GLU A 81 4.47 -6.39 6.61
N ALA A 82 3.78 -7.41 7.10
CA ALA A 82 2.52 -7.20 7.79
C ALA A 82 2.78 -6.53 9.14
N THR A 83 1.85 -5.66 9.54
CA THR A 83 1.89 -5.01 10.85
C THR A 83 0.55 -5.25 11.54
N GLY A 84 0.36 -4.65 12.72
CA GLY A 84 -0.92 -4.71 13.41
C GLY A 84 -1.25 -6.06 13.95
N THR A 85 -0.26 -6.77 14.34
CA THR A 85 -0.49 -8.05 14.95
C THR A 85 -1.15 -7.88 16.28
N LYS A 86 -1.51 -8.24 16.63
CA LYS A 86 -1.79 -8.18 17.87
C LYS A 86 -2.41 -8.95 18.09
#